data_b9c50a1050b9d04cbdc33a746a585ac8
#
_entry.id   b9c50a1050b9d04cbdc33a746a585ac8
#
_cell.length_a   1.000
_cell.length_b   1.000
_cell.length_c   1.000
_cell.angle_alpha   90.00
_cell.angle_beta   90.00
_cell.angle_gamma   90.00
#
_symmetry.space_group_name_H-M   'P 1'
#
loop_
_entity.id
_entity.type
_entity.pdbx_description
1 polymer ?
#
loop_
_entity_poly.entity_id
_entity_poly.type
_entity_poly.pdbx_seq_one_letter_code
_entity_poly.pdbx_strand_id
1 'polypeptide(L)'
;AKAPPMGRTKVICRSGDPNDLQDLQIVTPQTCRSVIILSPDSDNPDAQVIKSIVALVNDPDRRAEPYRIAAEIRDGKNADIAQAVGRREAQLVLADDLISRIMVHSSRETGLSAVYSELLDFDGSEIYVSPQPALTGQTFGQALLAYEACVPIGLCDAAGRVHIHPPMDRVIGAGEQAILIAEDDST
;
A
#
# COMPACT_ATOMS: atom_id res chain seq x y z
N ALA A 1 -4.83 16.27 21.90
CA ALA A 1 -3.44 15.81 21.93
C ALA A 1 -2.64 16.61 20.91
N LYS A 2 -1.43 17.04 21.27
CA LYS A 2 -0.57 17.80 20.35
C LYS A 2 0.11 16.77 19.45
N ALA A 3 -0.03 16.93 18.13
CA ALA A 3 0.67 16.05 17.19
C ALA A 3 2.19 16.10 17.45
N PRO A 4 2.90 14.98 17.31
CA PRO A 4 4.37 14.97 17.44
C PRO A 4 5.00 15.88 16.38
N PRO A 5 6.23 16.37 16.59
CA PRO A 5 6.91 17.18 15.60
C PRO A 5 7.16 16.35 14.33
N MET A 6 6.47 16.68 13.24
CA MET A 6 6.52 15.97 11.97
C MET A 6 7.50 16.61 10.96
N GLY A 7 8.59 17.18 11.43
CA GLY A 7 9.60 17.80 10.57
C GLY A 7 9.01 18.90 9.68
N ARG A 8 9.10 18.74 8.35
CA ARG A 8 8.55 19.68 7.36
C ARG A 8 7.07 19.44 7.03
N THR A 9 6.47 18.37 7.56
CA THR A 9 5.08 18.00 7.24
C THR A 9 4.09 18.91 7.96
N LYS A 10 3.21 19.56 7.20
CA LYS A 10 2.13 20.37 7.72
C LYS A 10 0.86 19.55 7.84
N VAL A 11 0.35 19.38 9.07
CA VAL A 11 -0.93 18.72 9.32
C VAL A 11 -2.05 19.76 9.30
N ILE A 12 -3.05 19.53 8.44
CA ILE A 12 -4.25 20.36 8.32
C ILE A 12 -5.46 19.49 8.59
N CYS A 13 -6.17 19.76 9.70
CA CYS A 13 -7.40 19.04 10.05
C CYS A 13 -8.63 19.75 9.49
N ARG A 14 -9.58 18.96 8.99
CA ARG A 14 -10.90 19.38 8.58
C ARG A 14 -11.93 18.42 9.15
N SER A 15 -13.15 18.89 9.37
CA SER A 15 -14.29 18.08 9.81
C SER A 15 -15.31 18.05 8.68
N GLY A 16 -15.87 16.87 8.42
CA GLY A 16 -16.88 16.64 7.38
C GLY A 16 -17.26 15.17 7.34
N ASP A 17 -18.30 14.83 6.59
CA ASP A 17 -18.70 13.46 6.30
C ASP A 17 -17.97 12.98 5.03
N PRO A 18 -17.10 11.97 5.12
CA PRO A 18 -16.38 11.45 3.94
C PRO A 18 -17.30 10.75 2.91
N ASN A 19 -18.58 10.57 3.23
CA ASN A 19 -19.59 10.03 2.31
C ASN A 19 -20.37 11.14 1.58
N ASP A 20 -20.21 12.39 1.97
CA ASP A 20 -20.82 13.56 1.32
C ASP A 20 -19.82 14.18 0.32
N LEU A 21 -20.26 14.32 -0.94
CA LEU A 21 -19.41 14.89 -1.98
C LEU A 21 -19.02 16.35 -1.73
N GLN A 22 -19.91 17.13 -1.10
CA GLN A 22 -19.62 18.54 -0.80
C GLN A 22 -18.57 18.65 0.31
N ASP A 23 -18.64 17.80 1.32
CA ASP A 23 -17.66 17.76 2.40
C ASP A 23 -16.30 17.23 1.88
N LEU A 24 -16.30 16.27 0.97
CA LEU A 24 -15.08 15.79 0.32
C LEU A 24 -14.34 16.91 -0.44
N GLN A 25 -15.04 17.86 -1.04
CA GLN A 25 -14.43 18.99 -1.74
C GLN A 25 -13.63 19.91 -0.80
N ILE A 26 -13.90 19.90 0.52
CA ILE A 26 -13.14 20.67 1.51
C ILE A 26 -11.64 20.28 1.49
N VAL A 27 -11.34 19.01 1.21
CA VAL A 27 -9.97 18.49 1.17
C VAL A 27 -9.40 18.40 -0.25
N THR A 28 -10.17 18.84 -1.27
CA THR A 28 -9.76 18.88 -2.69
C THR A 28 -9.08 17.59 -3.17
N PRO A 29 -9.79 16.45 -3.16
CA PRO A 29 -9.21 15.14 -3.46
C PRO A 29 -8.59 15.07 -4.86
N GLN A 30 -9.05 15.90 -5.81
CA GLN A 30 -8.52 15.98 -7.17
C GLN A 30 -7.03 16.32 -7.23
N THR A 31 -6.50 17.01 -6.21
CA THR A 31 -5.11 17.48 -6.17
C THR A 31 -4.20 16.61 -5.28
N CYS A 32 -4.77 15.64 -4.56
CA CYS A 32 -3.99 14.82 -3.65
C CYS A 32 -3.12 13.80 -4.40
N ARG A 33 -1.98 13.41 -3.81
CA ARG A 33 -1.13 12.33 -4.32
C ARG A 33 -1.75 10.97 -4.03
N SER A 34 -2.28 10.78 -2.84
CA SER A 34 -2.90 9.54 -2.37
C SER A 34 -3.98 9.85 -1.33
N VAL A 35 -4.87 8.90 -1.13
CA VAL A 35 -5.94 8.93 -0.13
C VAL A 35 -5.79 7.72 0.78
N ILE A 36 -5.89 7.93 2.09
CA ILE A 36 -5.95 6.86 3.07
C ILE A 36 -7.32 6.93 3.75
N ILE A 37 -8.07 5.83 3.71
CA ILE A 37 -9.38 5.72 4.36
C ILE A 37 -9.24 4.72 5.50
N LEU A 38 -9.38 5.21 6.71
CA LEU A 38 -9.36 4.39 7.91
C LEU A 38 -10.79 3.96 8.27
N SER A 39 -10.90 2.76 8.80
CA SER A 39 -12.16 2.22 9.28
C SER A 39 -12.61 2.94 10.55
N PRO A 40 -13.81 3.56 10.58
CA PRO A 40 -14.29 4.26 11.76
C PRO A 40 -14.72 3.27 12.86
N ASP A 41 -14.80 3.78 14.08
CA ASP A 41 -15.39 3.05 15.20
C ASP A 41 -16.92 3.21 15.17
N SER A 42 -17.61 2.28 14.52
CA SER A 42 -19.07 2.31 14.29
C SER A 42 -19.60 0.89 14.13
N ASP A 43 -20.95 0.76 14.14
CA ASP A 43 -21.61 -0.55 13.99
C ASP A 43 -21.36 -1.21 12.62
N ASN A 44 -21.14 -0.43 11.57
CA ASN A 44 -20.89 -0.89 10.21
C ASN A 44 -19.70 -0.17 9.58
N PRO A 45 -18.48 -0.41 10.08
CA PRO A 45 -17.29 0.33 9.69
C PRO A 45 -16.96 0.16 8.20
N ASP A 46 -16.98 -1.07 7.69
CA ASP A 46 -16.64 -1.36 6.29
C ASP A 46 -17.63 -0.73 5.31
N ALA A 47 -18.92 -0.66 5.67
CA ALA A 47 -19.92 -0.01 4.83
C ALA A 47 -19.64 1.50 4.68
N GLN A 48 -19.09 2.15 5.71
CA GLN A 48 -18.70 3.55 5.63
C GLN A 48 -17.46 3.73 4.75
N VAL A 49 -16.46 2.87 4.90
CA VAL A 49 -15.27 2.87 4.03
C VAL A 49 -15.65 2.66 2.57
N ILE A 50 -16.51 1.67 2.29
CA ILE A 50 -17.00 1.38 0.94
C ILE A 50 -17.74 2.59 0.36
N LYS A 51 -18.60 3.26 1.13
CA LYS A 51 -19.28 4.49 0.70
C LYS A 51 -18.30 5.61 0.36
N SER A 52 -17.27 5.81 1.19
CA SER A 52 -16.23 6.82 0.92
C SER A 52 -15.46 6.51 -0.37
N ILE A 53 -15.13 5.23 -0.61
CA ILE A 53 -14.52 4.81 -1.88
C ILE A 53 -15.45 5.13 -3.05
N VAL A 54 -16.74 4.76 -2.95
CA VAL A 54 -17.75 5.04 -3.98
C VAL A 54 -17.88 6.54 -4.26
N ALA A 55 -17.91 7.37 -3.22
CA ALA A 55 -17.98 8.82 -3.32
C ALA A 55 -16.78 9.38 -4.11
N LEU A 56 -15.56 8.97 -3.77
CA LEU A 56 -14.34 9.40 -4.45
C LEU A 56 -14.28 8.95 -5.91
N VAL A 57 -14.57 7.68 -6.17
CA VAL A 57 -14.42 7.07 -7.50
C VAL A 57 -15.48 7.53 -8.48
N ASN A 58 -16.67 7.93 -8.00
CA ASN A 58 -17.79 8.39 -8.82
C ASN A 58 -18.04 9.91 -8.70
N ASP A 59 -17.17 10.67 -8.07
CA ASP A 59 -17.27 12.12 -8.02
C ASP A 59 -17.28 12.68 -9.47
N PRO A 60 -18.32 13.43 -9.88
CA PRO A 60 -18.37 14.03 -11.22
C PRO A 60 -17.22 15.01 -11.49
N ASP A 61 -16.70 15.65 -10.46
CA ASP A 61 -15.61 16.63 -10.55
C ASP A 61 -14.23 16.00 -10.31
N ARG A 62 -14.13 14.66 -10.33
CA ARG A 62 -12.87 13.94 -10.14
C ARG A 62 -11.86 14.24 -11.25
N ARG A 63 -10.57 14.11 -10.91
CA ARG A 63 -9.52 14.14 -11.92
C ARG A 63 -9.61 12.97 -12.90
N ALA A 64 -9.02 13.13 -14.10
CA ALA A 64 -8.99 12.08 -15.12
C ALA A 64 -8.12 10.89 -14.73
N GLU A 65 -7.00 11.14 -14.01
CA GLU A 65 -6.09 10.09 -13.56
C GLU A 65 -6.71 9.30 -12.39
N PRO A 66 -6.42 8.00 -12.32
CA PRO A 66 -6.85 7.16 -11.22
C PRO A 66 -6.34 7.67 -9.87
N TYR A 67 -7.16 7.55 -8.83
CA TYR A 67 -6.73 7.78 -7.47
C TYR A 67 -5.84 6.62 -6.99
N ARG A 68 -4.94 6.93 -6.06
CA ARG A 68 -4.23 5.93 -5.25
C ARG A 68 -4.88 5.93 -3.88
N ILE A 69 -5.78 4.97 -3.66
CA ILE A 69 -6.53 4.85 -2.40
C ILE A 69 -6.00 3.65 -1.65
N ALA A 70 -5.59 3.83 -0.40
CA ALA A 70 -5.40 2.75 0.55
C ALA A 70 -6.58 2.76 1.53
N ALA A 71 -7.29 1.64 1.67
CA ALA A 71 -8.49 1.57 2.49
C ALA A 71 -8.44 0.40 3.46
N GLU A 72 -8.71 0.67 4.73
CA GLU A 72 -8.82 -0.33 5.77
C GLU A 72 -10.17 -1.04 5.67
N ILE A 73 -10.16 -2.38 5.64
CA ILE A 73 -11.35 -3.24 5.73
C ILE A 73 -11.13 -4.20 6.90
N ARG A 74 -12.11 -4.33 7.78
CA ARG A 74 -12.04 -5.21 8.95
C ARG A 74 -12.50 -6.62 8.65
N ASP A 75 -13.66 -6.78 8.00
CA ASP A 75 -14.19 -8.11 7.63
C ASP A 75 -13.81 -8.46 6.19
N GLY A 76 -13.00 -9.51 6.03
CA GLY A 76 -12.57 -10.01 4.71
C GLY A 76 -13.73 -10.38 3.77
N LYS A 77 -14.94 -10.65 4.28
CA LYS A 77 -16.13 -10.89 3.46
C LYS A 77 -16.55 -9.66 2.64
N ASN A 78 -16.19 -8.46 3.10
CA ASN A 78 -16.49 -7.20 2.44
C ASN A 78 -15.43 -6.81 1.40
N ALA A 79 -14.30 -7.52 1.37
CA ALA A 79 -13.17 -7.20 0.49
C ALA A 79 -13.54 -7.25 -0.99
N ASP A 80 -14.27 -8.27 -1.43
CA ASP A 80 -14.68 -8.41 -2.83
C ASP A 80 -15.57 -7.25 -3.29
N ILE A 81 -16.49 -6.81 -2.43
CA ILE A 81 -17.37 -5.67 -2.71
C ILE A 81 -16.55 -4.38 -2.75
N ALA A 82 -15.69 -4.16 -1.76
CA ALA A 82 -14.83 -2.99 -1.69
C ALA A 82 -13.90 -2.90 -2.92
N GLN A 83 -13.31 -4.02 -3.34
CA GLN A 83 -12.47 -4.12 -4.53
C GLN A 83 -13.26 -3.83 -5.81
N ALA A 84 -14.48 -4.36 -5.93
CA ALA A 84 -15.32 -4.14 -7.10
C ALA A 84 -15.70 -2.66 -7.26
N VAL A 85 -16.09 -1.98 -6.18
CA VAL A 85 -16.46 -0.55 -6.22
C VAL A 85 -15.24 0.36 -6.35
N GLY A 86 -14.12 -0.02 -5.75
CA GLY A 86 -12.85 0.71 -5.85
C GLY A 86 -12.17 0.57 -7.21
N ARG A 87 -12.73 -0.28 -8.07
CA ARG A 87 -12.16 -0.60 -9.39
C ARG A 87 -10.70 -1.06 -9.24
N ARG A 88 -9.74 -0.40 -9.86
CA ARG A 88 -8.30 -0.66 -9.68
C ARG A 88 -7.60 0.48 -8.92
N GLU A 89 -8.38 1.39 -8.33
CA GLU A 89 -7.87 2.59 -7.66
C GLU A 89 -7.70 2.38 -6.16
N ALA A 90 -8.45 1.42 -5.56
CA ALA A 90 -8.37 1.10 -4.15
C ALA A 90 -7.52 -0.15 -3.88
N GLN A 91 -6.54 0.01 -3.01
CA GLN A 91 -5.77 -1.06 -2.38
C GLN A 91 -6.35 -1.31 -0.99
N LEU A 92 -6.81 -2.53 -0.74
CA LEU A 92 -7.46 -2.88 0.51
C LEU A 92 -6.46 -3.46 1.50
N VAL A 93 -6.52 -2.98 2.73
CA VAL A 93 -5.73 -3.49 3.85
C VAL A 93 -6.69 -4.17 4.82
N LEU A 94 -6.60 -5.50 4.92
CA LEU A 94 -7.32 -6.30 5.90
C LEU A 94 -6.57 -6.26 7.23
N ALA A 95 -6.80 -5.20 8.01
CA ALA A 95 -5.99 -4.88 9.18
C ALA A 95 -6.02 -6.01 10.23
N ASP A 96 -7.18 -6.53 10.57
CA ASP A 96 -7.34 -7.58 11.59
C ASP A 96 -6.67 -8.90 11.18
N ASP A 97 -6.77 -9.28 9.91
CA ASP A 97 -6.09 -10.47 9.37
C ASP A 97 -4.57 -10.29 9.38
N LEU A 98 -4.07 -9.13 8.95
CA LEU A 98 -2.65 -8.81 8.95
C LEU A 98 -2.07 -8.84 10.37
N ILE A 99 -2.72 -8.16 11.32
CA ILE A 99 -2.29 -8.16 12.73
C ILE A 99 -2.27 -9.57 13.30
N SER A 100 -3.32 -10.36 13.05
CA SER A 100 -3.42 -11.75 13.51
C SER A 100 -2.28 -12.61 12.98
N ARG A 101 -1.92 -12.47 11.71
CA ARG A 101 -0.79 -13.19 11.08
C ARG A 101 0.54 -12.77 11.70
N ILE A 102 0.77 -11.45 11.90
CA ILE A 102 1.97 -10.95 12.55
C ILE A 102 2.09 -11.54 13.97
N MET A 103 1.00 -11.58 14.74
CA MET A 103 1.00 -12.16 16.08
C MET A 103 1.34 -13.65 16.07
N VAL A 104 0.73 -14.43 15.17
CA VAL A 104 1.01 -15.86 15.03
C VAL A 104 2.47 -16.10 14.65
N HIS A 105 3.01 -15.38 13.68
CA HIS A 105 4.42 -15.51 13.29
C HIS A 105 5.35 -15.13 14.42
N SER A 106 5.10 -14.00 15.11
CA SER A 106 5.92 -13.54 16.24
C SER A 106 5.88 -14.49 17.44
N SER A 107 4.78 -15.24 17.62
CA SER A 107 4.69 -16.24 18.67
C SER A 107 5.52 -17.51 18.39
N ARG A 108 5.82 -17.78 17.14
CA ARG A 108 6.56 -18.97 16.68
C ARG A 108 8.07 -18.75 16.63
N GLU A 109 8.49 -17.51 16.33
CA GLU A 109 9.89 -17.17 16.08
C GLU A 109 10.29 -15.93 16.87
N THR A 110 11.26 -16.08 17.77
CA THR A 110 11.79 -14.97 18.56
C THR A 110 12.46 -13.94 17.65
N GLY A 111 12.10 -12.66 17.80
CA GLY A 111 12.69 -11.56 17.03
C GLY A 111 11.89 -11.13 15.79
N LEU A 112 10.92 -11.93 15.32
CA LEU A 112 10.11 -11.53 14.15
C LEU A 112 9.31 -10.25 14.39
N SER A 113 8.86 -9.98 15.61
CA SER A 113 8.19 -8.71 15.92
C SER A 113 9.08 -7.49 15.68
N ALA A 114 10.36 -7.60 15.99
CA ALA A 114 11.33 -6.53 15.72
C ALA A 114 11.58 -6.37 14.21
N VAL A 115 11.66 -7.48 13.47
CA VAL A 115 11.80 -7.44 12.00
C VAL A 115 10.59 -6.76 11.35
N TYR A 116 9.37 -7.10 11.79
CA TYR A 116 8.17 -6.44 11.26
C TYR A 116 8.14 -4.95 11.62
N SER A 117 8.54 -4.59 12.83
CA SER A 117 8.62 -3.18 13.25
C SER A 117 9.60 -2.39 12.37
N GLU A 118 10.77 -2.96 12.11
CA GLU A 118 11.79 -2.35 11.25
C GLU A 118 11.30 -2.16 9.82
N LEU A 119 10.70 -3.20 9.21
CA LEU A 119 10.21 -3.13 7.83
C LEU A 119 8.96 -2.24 7.64
N LEU A 120 8.27 -1.89 8.72
CA LEU A 120 7.08 -1.03 8.71
C LEU A 120 7.37 0.37 9.25
N ASP A 121 8.60 0.63 9.73
CA ASP A 121 9.02 1.98 10.12
C ASP A 121 9.31 2.82 8.86
N PHE A 122 9.19 4.14 9.00
CA PHE A 122 9.53 5.12 7.96
C PHE A 122 10.98 5.60 8.08
N ASP A 123 11.75 5.06 9.02
CA ASP A 123 13.16 5.38 9.24
C ASP A 123 13.96 4.08 9.13
N GLY A 124 14.77 3.95 8.08
CA GLY A 124 15.53 2.75 7.78
C GLY A 124 15.12 2.05 6.49
N SER A 125 15.21 0.73 6.49
CA SER A 125 14.93 -0.05 5.27
C SER A 125 13.43 -0.29 5.09
N GLU A 126 12.92 0.11 3.94
CA GLU A 126 11.53 -0.10 3.51
C GLU A 126 11.42 -1.05 2.33
N ILE A 127 10.19 -1.50 2.03
CA ILE A 127 9.93 -2.33 0.86
C ILE A 127 9.49 -1.44 -0.30
N TYR A 128 10.24 -1.49 -1.40
CA TYR A 128 9.93 -0.78 -2.63
C TYR A 128 9.54 -1.73 -3.76
N VAL A 129 8.60 -1.32 -4.60
CA VAL A 129 8.26 -1.98 -5.87
C VAL A 129 8.63 -1.02 -6.98
N SER A 130 9.73 -1.30 -7.65
CA SER A 130 10.35 -0.37 -8.61
C SER A 130 10.56 -1.02 -9.98
N PRO A 131 10.23 -0.31 -11.09
CA PRO A 131 10.60 -0.74 -12.41
C PRO A 131 12.12 -0.74 -12.57
N GLN A 132 12.70 -1.87 -12.96
CA GLN A 132 14.14 -2.03 -13.18
C GLN A 132 14.41 -2.53 -14.61
N PRO A 133 14.36 -1.64 -15.63
CA PRO A 133 14.52 -2.04 -17.03
C PRO A 133 15.84 -2.74 -17.32
N ALA A 134 16.90 -2.41 -16.58
CA ALA A 134 18.23 -3.00 -16.69
C ALA A 134 18.27 -4.50 -16.33
N LEU A 135 17.30 -4.98 -15.55
CA LEU A 135 17.21 -6.39 -15.17
C LEU A 135 16.43 -7.24 -16.18
N THR A 136 15.76 -6.63 -17.15
CA THR A 136 14.98 -7.37 -18.16
C THR A 136 15.88 -8.33 -18.94
N GLY A 137 15.50 -9.59 -18.99
CA GLY A 137 16.25 -10.67 -19.63
C GLY A 137 17.33 -11.31 -18.75
N GLN A 138 17.62 -10.75 -17.58
CA GLN A 138 18.49 -11.37 -16.57
C GLN A 138 17.71 -12.39 -15.73
N THR A 139 18.40 -13.33 -15.10
CA THR A 139 17.78 -14.23 -14.13
C THR A 139 17.63 -13.53 -12.77
N PHE A 140 16.70 -13.99 -11.95
CA PHE A 140 16.55 -13.47 -10.58
C PHE A 140 17.83 -13.64 -9.76
N GLY A 141 18.56 -14.77 -9.95
CA GLY A 141 19.85 -14.97 -9.31
C GLY A 141 20.93 -13.95 -9.74
N GLN A 142 20.90 -13.49 -10.98
CA GLN A 142 21.77 -12.40 -11.43
C GLN A 142 21.36 -11.07 -10.83
N ALA A 143 20.05 -10.81 -10.71
CA ALA A 143 19.53 -9.60 -10.08
C ALA A 143 19.95 -9.47 -8.61
N LEU A 144 20.04 -10.57 -7.85
CA LEU A 144 20.53 -10.55 -6.46
C LEU A 144 21.95 -10.02 -6.32
N LEU A 145 22.77 -10.16 -7.37
CA LEU A 145 24.15 -9.72 -7.37
C LEU A 145 24.36 -8.35 -8.05
N ALA A 146 23.30 -7.76 -8.57
CA ALA A 146 23.36 -6.51 -9.32
C ALA A 146 23.36 -5.26 -8.44
N TYR A 147 23.01 -5.40 -7.16
CA TYR A 147 22.85 -4.29 -6.24
C TYR A 147 23.82 -4.36 -5.07
N GLU A 148 24.34 -3.18 -4.68
CA GLU A 148 25.23 -3.04 -3.53
C GLU A 148 24.47 -2.50 -2.28
N ALA A 149 23.45 -1.66 -2.50
CA ALA A 149 22.76 -0.93 -1.43
C ALA A 149 21.34 -1.43 -1.15
N CYS A 150 20.81 -2.38 -1.93
CA CYS A 150 19.48 -2.94 -1.70
C CYS A 150 19.46 -4.45 -1.92
N VAL A 151 18.40 -5.10 -1.45
CA VAL A 151 18.23 -6.55 -1.58
C VAL A 151 16.94 -6.86 -2.35
N PRO A 152 17.03 -7.45 -3.56
CA PRO A 152 15.86 -7.96 -4.25
C PRO A 152 15.27 -9.16 -3.49
N ILE A 153 14.00 -9.06 -3.10
CA ILE A 153 13.28 -10.14 -2.41
C ILE A 153 12.25 -10.83 -3.29
N GLY A 154 11.92 -10.24 -4.43
CA GLY A 154 10.91 -10.78 -5.33
C GLY A 154 10.67 -9.94 -6.58
N LEU A 155 9.63 -10.34 -7.30
CA LEU A 155 9.17 -9.70 -8.53
C LEU A 155 7.67 -9.44 -8.45
N CYS A 156 7.22 -8.34 -9.06
CA CYS A 156 5.82 -8.03 -9.29
C CYS A 156 5.58 -8.03 -10.80
N ASP A 157 4.64 -8.87 -11.28
CA ASP A 157 4.34 -8.95 -12.71
C ASP A 157 3.44 -7.77 -13.19
N ALA A 158 3.27 -7.66 -14.50
CA ALA A 158 2.45 -6.60 -15.10
C ALA A 158 0.96 -6.66 -14.69
N ALA A 159 0.50 -7.78 -14.14
CA ALA A 159 -0.85 -7.93 -13.59
C ALA A 159 -0.92 -7.56 -12.10
N GLY A 160 0.19 -7.16 -11.48
CA GLY A 160 0.30 -6.81 -10.07
C GLY A 160 0.43 -8.03 -9.14
N ARG A 161 0.72 -9.22 -9.66
CA ARG A 161 0.92 -10.43 -8.83
C ARG A 161 2.34 -10.44 -8.29
N VAL A 162 2.44 -10.64 -6.99
CA VAL A 162 3.69 -10.67 -6.24
C VAL A 162 4.25 -12.09 -6.19
N HIS A 163 5.54 -12.22 -6.46
CA HIS A 163 6.30 -13.47 -6.40
C HIS A 163 7.51 -13.24 -5.49
N ILE A 164 7.37 -13.56 -4.21
CA ILE A 164 8.49 -13.50 -3.26
C ILE A 164 9.37 -14.74 -3.45
N HIS A 165 10.68 -14.52 -3.45
CA HIS A 165 11.69 -15.56 -3.61
C HIS A 165 11.42 -16.50 -4.82
N PRO A 166 11.31 -15.94 -6.06
CA PRO A 166 11.13 -16.77 -7.24
C PRO A 166 12.37 -17.66 -7.48
N PRO A 167 12.27 -18.71 -8.31
CA PRO A 167 13.44 -19.54 -8.66
C PRO A 167 14.60 -18.69 -9.21
N MET A 168 15.82 -19.05 -8.85
CA MET A 168 17.03 -18.28 -9.21
C MET A 168 17.26 -18.21 -10.72
N ASP A 169 16.82 -19.21 -11.46
CA ASP A 169 16.88 -19.29 -12.92
C ASP A 169 15.72 -18.61 -13.65
N ARG A 170 14.73 -18.08 -12.88
CA ARG A 170 13.62 -17.35 -13.47
C ARG A 170 14.11 -16.10 -14.18
N VAL A 171 13.81 -15.98 -15.47
CA VAL A 171 14.12 -14.79 -16.28
C VAL A 171 13.11 -13.70 -16.00
N ILE A 172 13.60 -12.49 -15.77
CA ILE A 172 12.80 -11.28 -15.53
C ILE A 172 12.25 -10.79 -16.86
N GLY A 173 10.93 -10.71 -16.95
CA GLY A 173 10.22 -10.29 -18.14
C GLY A 173 10.14 -8.78 -18.32
N ALA A 174 9.83 -8.33 -19.53
CA ALA A 174 9.56 -6.93 -19.79
C ALA A 174 8.30 -6.48 -19.03
N GLY A 175 8.37 -5.33 -18.33
CA GLY A 175 7.28 -4.78 -17.53
C GLY A 175 7.12 -5.41 -16.14
N GLU A 176 7.93 -6.38 -15.76
CA GLU A 176 8.04 -6.81 -14.37
C GLU A 176 8.80 -5.77 -13.54
N GLN A 177 8.43 -5.64 -12.27
CA GLN A 177 9.06 -4.74 -11.31
C GLN A 177 9.80 -5.55 -10.26
N ALA A 178 10.93 -5.06 -9.81
CA ALA A 178 11.65 -5.65 -8.68
C ALA A 178 11.01 -5.23 -7.35
N ILE A 179 10.92 -6.17 -6.42
CA ILE A 179 10.56 -5.91 -5.03
C ILE A 179 11.86 -5.89 -4.24
N LEU A 180 12.18 -4.74 -3.69
CA LEU A 180 13.47 -4.44 -3.07
C LEU A 180 13.28 -4.05 -1.60
N ILE A 181 14.24 -4.40 -0.76
CA ILE A 181 14.43 -3.78 0.56
C ILE A 181 15.59 -2.79 0.41
N ALA A 182 15.34 -1.52 0.72
CA ALA A 182 16.31 -0.43 0.59
C ALA A 182 16.01 0.70 1.57
N GLU A 183 17.00 1.56 1.84
CA GLU A 183 16.82 2.73 2.72
C GLU A 183 16.10 3.89 2.00
N ASP A 184 16.14 3.92 0.67
CA ASP A 184 15.45 4.93 -0.13
C ASP A 184 15.02 4.38 -1.50
N ASP A 185 14.24 5.16 -2.26
CA ASP A 185 13.70 4.82 -3.57
C ASP A 185 14.64 5.16 -4.74
N SER A 186 15.89 5.54 -4.48
CA SER A 186 16.87 5.99 -5.49
C SER A 186 17.70 4.86 -6.12
N THR A 187 17.32 3.61 -5.88
CA THR A 187 18.00 2.38 -6.36
C THR A 187 17.61 1.96 -7.77
#